data_4813f0c666deb2ad80737ba66a181127
#
_entry.id   4813f0c666deb2ad80737ba66a181127
#
_cell.length_a   1.000
_cell.length_b   1.000
_cell.length_c   1.000
_cell.angle_alpha   90.00
_cell.angle_beta   90.00
_cell.angle_gamma   90.00
#
_symmetry.space_group_name_H-M   'P 1'
#
loop_
_entity.id
_entity.type
_entity.pdbx_description
1 polymer ?
#
loop_
_entity_poly.entity_id
_entity_poly.type
_entity_poly.pdbx_seq_one_letter_code
_entity_poly.pdbx_strand_id
1 'polypeptide(L)'
;MKKECIAMLLAGGQGSRLYVLTENMAKPAVPFGGKFRIIDFPLSNCANAGIDTVGVLTQYRPLELNRYIGSGQPWDLDRSDGGVHILPPYQSAGGASWYKGTANAIFQNIGFVDMYDPEYVLILSGDHIYKMNYAKMLAHHKKAGADCTISVMEVPWEDAPRFGIMNVDENDTITEFEEKPAHPRSNLASMGIYVFTWEKLREYLIEDESDEASSNDFGKNIIPKMLQNGEKMAAYRFSGYWKDVGTLDSLWDANMDMLATGSGLDLLEKDWPIYGRSVSAPPAYLGQNAHVEHSVVARGCTVEGEAENSVLSERCTVEEGASVQYSILMPGAVVKKDARVSYAIIGENGVVGEHAFVGAPPEAVPPEQWGITVLGPSAAVADDYVLPANRMRSVDGKETVR
;
A
#
# COMPACT_ATOMS: atom_id res chain seq x y z
N MET A 1 24.86 16.41 -5.09
CA MET A 1 25.88 15.60 -4.35
C MET A 1 25.68 14.15 -4.75
N LYS A 2 26.74 13.39 -5.02
CA LYS A 2 26.63 12.00 -5.47
C LYS A 2 26.02 11.13 -4.37
N LYS A 3 24.97 10.35 -4.68
CA LYS A 3 24.34 9.39 -3.78
C LYS A 3 24.68 7.97 -4.27
N GLU A 4 24.86 7.01 -3.37
CA GLU A 4 25.08 5.63 -3.77
C GLU A 4 23.79 5.04 -4.37
N CYS A 5 22.66 5.25 -3.68
CA CYS A 5 21.34 4.77 -4.08
C CYS A 5 20.27 5.81 -3.77
N ILE A 6 19.31 5.98 -4.67
CA ILE A 6 18.08 6.72 -4.43
C ILE A 6 16.87 5.81 -4.67
N ALA A 7 15.74 6.15 -4.08
CA ALA A 7 14.50 5.43 -4.29
C ALA A 7 13.53 6.18 -5.18
N MET A 8 12.83 5.45 -6.06
CA MET A 8 11.74 5.93 -6.89
C MET A 8 10.48 5.14 -6.54
N LEU A 9 9.54 5.80 -5.91
CA LEU A 9 8.34 5.19 -5.33
C LEU A 9 7.13 5.43 -6.23
N LEU A 10 6.63 4.37 -6.86
CA LEU A 10 5.48 4.40 -7.75
C LEU A 10 4.19 4.50 -6.93
N ALA A 11 3.60 5.69 -6.86
CA ALA A 11 2.42 6.02 -6.05
C ALA A 11 1.24 6.56 -6.88
N GLY A 12 1.24 6.31 -8.20
CA GLY A 12 0.28 6.87 -9.15
C GLY A 12 -0.94 5.98 -9.47
N GLY A 13 -1.06 4.78 -8.89
CA GLY A 13 -2.13 3.84 -9.19
C GLY A 13 -3.52 4.31 -8.76
N GLN A 14 -4.54 4.05 -9.59
CA GLN A 14 -5.94 4.43 -9.32
C GLN A 14 -6.55 3.69 -8.13
N GLY A 15 -6.10 2.45 -7.82
CA GLY A 15 -6.68 1.65 -6.75
C GLY A 15 -8.13 1.25 -6.99
N SER A 16 -8.55 1.07 -8.25
CA SER A 16 -9.95 0.82 -8.64
C SER A 16 -10.62 -0.35 -7.91
N ARG A 17 -9.83 -1.34 -7.47
CA ARG A 17 -10.30 -2.52 -6.72
C ARG A 17 -10.57 -2.25 -5.23
N LEU A 18 -10.31 -1.03 -4.73
CA LEU A 18 -10.73 -0.54 -3.42
C LEU A 18 -12.01 0.30 -3.49
N TYR A 19 -12.57 0.43 -4.69
CA TYR A 19 -13.88 1.02 -4.99
C TYR A 19 -14.10 2.37 -4.27
N VAL A 20 -15.15 2.46 -3.46
CA VAL A 20 -15.55 3.70 -2.76
C VAL A 20 -14.46 4.30 -1.86
N LEU A 21 -13.50 3.50 -1.39
CA LEU A 21 -12.40 3.99 -0.55
C LEU A 21 -11.40 4.86 -1.34
N THR A 22 -11.30 4.65 -2.65
CA THR A 22 -10.33 5.34 -3.51
C THR A 22 -10.97 6.26 -4.55
N GLU A 23 -12.26 6.54 -4.44
CA GLU A 23 -12.95 7.49 -5.33
C GLU A 23 -12.31 8.87 -5.34
N ASN A 24 -11.85 9.35 -4.18
CA ASN A 24 -11.30 10.69 -4.00
C ASN A 24 -9.86 10.73 -3.50
N MET A 25 -9.20 9.59 -3.32
CA MET A 25 -7.80 9.53 -2.90
C MET A 25 -7.02 8.45 -3.65
N ALA A 26 -5.69 8.63 -3.73
CA ALA A 26 -4.79 7.60 -4.27
C ALA A 26 -4.67 6.42 -3.29
N LYS A 27 -4.52 5.18 -3.80
CA LYS A 27 -4.37 3.97 -2.99
C LYS A 27 -3.30 4.09 -1.90
N PRO A 28 -2.09 4.65 -2.15
CA PRO A 28 -1.07 4.79 -1.09
C PRO A 28 -1.49 5.68 0.08
N ALA A 29 -2.52 6.51 -0.08
CA ALA A 29 -3.04 7.37 0.98
C ALA A 29 -4.10 6.69 1.86
N VAL A 30 -4.53 5.47 1.55
CA VAL A 30 -5.55 4.74 2.33
C VAL A 30 -5.03 4.45 3.74
N PRO A 31 -5.83 4.72 4.79
CA PRO A 31 -5.47 4.43 6.19
C PRO A 31 -5.27 2.94 6.46
N PHE A 32 -4.32 2.63 7.34
CA PHE A 32 -3.97 1.28 7.74
C PHE A 32 -3.53 1.22 9.21
N GLY A 33 -3.88 0.14 9.90
CA GLY A 33 -3.35 -0.20 11.22
C GLY A 33 -3.65 0.82 12.32
N GLY A 34 -4.72 1.59 12.17
CA GLY A 34 -5.17 2.57 13.17
C GLY A 34 -4.46 3.93 13.14
N LYS A 35 -3.23 3.99 12.65
CA LYS A 35 -2.39 5.21 12.69
C LYS A 35 -1.77 5.55 11.34
N PHE A 36 -1.43 4.55 10.54
CA PHE A 36 -0.61 4.70 9.35
C PHE A 36 -1.46 4.86 8.09
N ARG A 37 -0.78 5.18 6.98
CA ARG A 37 -1.26 5.00 5.61
C ARG A 37 -0.34 4.02 4.89
N ILE A 38 -0.79 3.42 3.81
CA ILE A 38 0.00 2.42 3.07
C ILE A 38 1.39 2.97 2.69
N ILE A 39 1.48 4.24 2.28
CA ILE A 39 2.72 4.91 1.89
C ILE A 39 3.77 4.97 3.01
N ASP A 40 3.36 4.89 4.29
CA ASP A 40 4.27 4.97 5.43
C ASP A 40 5.27 3.81 5.45
N PHE A 41 4.87 2.65 4.95
CA PHE A 41 5.71 1.45 4.95
C PHE A 41 6.94 1.60 4.05
N PRO A 42 6.82 1.88 2.73
CA PRO A 42 7.99 2.07 1.89
C PRO A 42 8.83 3.29 2.28
N LEU A 43 8.22 4.40 2.74
CA LEU A 43 8.97 5.56 3.21
C LEU A 43 9.77 5.25 4.49
N SER A 44 9.17 4.53 5.45
CA SER A 44 9.86 4.09 6.67
C SER A 44 10.97 3.10 6.36
N ASN A 45 10.74 2.17 5.44
CA ASN A 45 11.77 1.23 5.01
C ASN A 45 12.96 1.95 4.35
N CYS A 46 12.72 3.02 3.55
CA CYS A 46 13.79 3.87 3.01
C CYS A 46 14.59 4.54 4.14
N ALA A 47 13.90 5.21 5.06
CA ALA A 47 14.55 5.90 6.18
C ALA A 47 15.38 4.96 7.05
N ASN A 48 14.80 3.80 7.44
CA ASN A 48 15.47 2.78 8.24
C ASN A 48 16.66 2.13 7.51
N ALA A 49 16.61 2.04 6.18
CA ALA A 49 17.69 1.51 5.36
C ALA A 49 18.78 2.55 5.03
N GLY A 50 18.63 3.80 5.48
CA GLY A 50 19.58 4.88 5.19
C GLY A 50 19.46 5.45 3.77
N ILE A 51 18.39 5.17 3.05
CA ILE A 51 18.08 5.78 1.74
C ILE A 51 17.36 7.10 2.00
N ASP A 52 18.07 8.20 1.87
CA ASP A 52 17.66 9.53 2.28
C ASP A 52 17.10 10.40 1.14
N THR A 53 17.01 9.86 -0.06
CA THR A 53 16.52 10.56 -1.26
C THR A 53 15.45 9.70 -1.92
N VAL A 54 14.22 10.20 -1.95
CA VAL A 54 13.06 9.45 -2.45
C VAL A 54 12.23 10.33 -3.40
N GLY A 55 12.13 9.92 -4.65
CA GLY A 55 11.18 10.49 -5.61
C GLY A 55 9.85 9.74 -5.54
N VAL A 56 8.76 10.41 -5.19
CA VAL A 56 7.41 9.82 -5.14
C VAL A 56 6.63 10.22 -6.38
N LEU A 57 6.37 9.26 -7.26
CA LEU A 57 5.70 9.48 -8.53
C LEU A 57 4.18 9.39 -8.34
N THR A 58 3.52 10.56 -8.36
CA THR A 58 2.08 10.68 -8.11
C THR A 58 1.34 11.03 -9.40
N GLN A 59 0.13 10.52 -9.59
CA GLN A 59 -0.68 10.82 -10.79
C GLN A 59 -2.17 10.91 -10.47
N TYR A 60 -2.78 9.82 -9.97
CA TYR A 60 -4.19 9.77 -9.70
C TYR A 60 -4.52 10.40 -8.33
N ARG A 61 -5.52 11.31 -8.30
CA ARG A 61 -6.01 11.96 -7.06
C ARG A 61 -4.88 12.33 -6.07
N PRO A 62 -3.87 13.10 -6.47
CA PRO A 62 -2.64 13.25 -5.69
C PRO A 62 -2.79 14.17 -4.48
N LEU A 63 -3.87 14.96 -4.36
CA LEU A 63 -4.00 16.03 -3.38
C LEU A 63 -3.79 15.55 -1.93
N GLU A 64 -4.54 14.52 -1.52
CA GLU A 64 -4.45 14.00 -0.15
C GLU A 64 -3.11 13.32 0.10
N LEU A 65 -2.58 12.58 -0.86
CA LEU A 65 -1.28 11.94 -0.76
C LEU A 65 -0.16 12.98 -0.63
N ASN A 66 -0.16 14.01 -1.48
CA ASN A 66 0.85 15.07 -1.45
C ASN A 66 0.78 15.86 -0.14
N ARG A 67 -0.44 16.17 0.34
CA ARG A 67 -0.66 16.82 1.63
C ARG A 67 -0.16 15.96 2.79
N TYR A 68 -0.38 14.65 2.72
CA TYR A 68 0.05 13.72 3.75
C TYR A 68 1.58 13.61 3.82
N ILE A 69 2.25 13.43 2.69
CA ILE A 69 3.71 13.36 2.62
C ILE A 69 4.33 14.70 3.07
N GLY A 70 3.82 15.82 2.58
CA GLY A 70 4.34 17.15 2.90
C GLY A 70 5.83 17.27 2.57
N SER A 71 6.63 17.71 3.53
CA SER A 71 8.10 17.82 3.41
C SER A 71 8.84 16.50 3.72
N GLY A 72 8.16 15.46 4.19
CA GLY A 72 8.81 14.22 4.60
C GLY A 72 9.27 14.16 6.05
N GLN A 73 8.95 15.16 6.84
CA GLN A 73 9.39 15.28 8.25
C GLN A 73 9.07 14.04 9.11
N PRO A 74 7.92 13.35 8.99
CA PRO A 74 7.65 12.17 9.78
C PRO A 74 8.66 11.03 9.61
N TRP A 75 9.31 10.95 8.45
CA TRP A 75 10.28 9.90 8.09
C TRP A 75 11.74 10.39 8.11
N ASP A 76 12.01 11.59 8.65
CA ASP A 76 13.34 12.24 8.58
C ASP A 76 13.84 12.41 7.12
N LEU A 77 12.89 12.67 6.21
CA LEU A 77 13.14 12.91 4.78
C LEU A 77 12.93 14.38 4.36
N ASP A 78 13.00 15.33 5.30
CA ASP A 78 12.94 16.78 5.06
C ASP A 78 14.33 17.41 5.00
N ARG A 79 15.25 16.74 4.33
CA ARG A 79 16.67 17.12 4.29
C ARG A 79 16.95 18.19 3.25
N SER A 80 17.96 19.01 3.51
CA SER A 80 18.42 20.05 2.57
C SER A 80 19.14 19.48 1.33
N ASP A 81 19.70 18.26 1.44
CA ASP A 81 20.34 17.52 0.35
C ASP A 81 19.76 16.11 0.30
N GLY A 82 18.91 15.85 -0.67
CA GLY A 82 18.07 14.68 -0.73
C GLY A 82 16.67 14.94 -0.20
N GLY A 83 16.10 14.02 0.60
CA GLY A 83 14.76 14.10 1.14
C GLY A 83 13.70 13.52 0.21
N VAL A 84 12.42 13.73 0.55
CA VAL A 84 11.31 13.29 -0.28
C VAL A 84 10.91 14.36 -1.29
N HIS A 85 10.75 13.95 -2.55
CA HIS A 85 10.32 14.80 -3.65
C HIS A 85 9.06 14.24 -4.29
N ILE A 86 8.02 15.07 -4.43
CA ILE A 86 6.82 14.69 -5.15
C ILE A 86 7.05 14.97 -6.64
N LEU A 87 6.90 13.95 -7.45
CA LEU A 87 7.13 13.96 -8.89
C LEU A 87 5.81 13.68 -9.63
N PRO A 88 5.00 14.70 -9.92
CA PRO A 88 3.83 14.55 -10.76
C PRO A 88 4.22 14.53 -12.24
N PRO A 89 3.39 13.98 -13.15
CA PRO A 89 3.57 14.17 -14.57
C PRO A 89 3.52 15.67 -14.92
N TYR A 90 4.33 16.09 -15.89
CA TYR A 90 4.44 17.50 -16.26
C TYR A 90 4.36 17.71 -17.79
N GLN A 91 4.10 18.94 -18.18
CA GLN A 91 4.11 19.34 -19.59
C GLN A 91 5.54 19.63 -20.02
N SER A 92 6.02 18.90 -21.04
CA SER A 92 7.27 19.17 -21.73
C SER A 92 7.03 20.01 -23.01
N ALA A 93 8.09 20.38 -23.71
CA ALA A 93 7.97 21.04 -25.02
C ALA A 93 7.21 20.21 -26.06
N GLY A 94 7.16 18.90 -25.89
CA GLY A 94 6.39 17.95 -26.72
C GLY A 94 4.92 17.80 -26.36
N GLY A 95 4.43 18.48 -25.32
CA GLY A 95 3.06 18.40 -24.82
C GLY A 95 2.96 17.86 -23.38
N ALA A 96 1.73 17.86 -22.86
CA ALA A 96 1.42 17.26 -21.56
C ALA A 96 1.15 15.76 -21.75
N SER A 97 1.82 14.90 -21.00
CA SER A 97 1.53 13.47 -20.99
C SER A 97 1.45 12.91 -19.58
N TRP A 98 0.38 12.18 -19.31
CA TRP A 98 0.29 11.33 -18.13
C TRP A 98 1.34 10.23 -18.20
N TYR A 99 1.73 9.67 -17.05
CA TYR A 99 2.54 8.46 -17.06
C TYR A 99 1.78 7.33 -17.76
N LYS A 100 2.35 6.82 -18.86
CA LYS A 100 1.74 5.77 -19.68
C LYS A 100 1.79 4.41 -19.00
N GLY A 101 2.82 4.19 -18.17
CA GLY A 101 3.07 2.97 -17.43
C GLY A 101 4.14 3.18 -16.36
N THR A 102 4.49 2.12 -15.66
CA THR A 102 5.45 2.17 -14.54
C THR A 102 6.86 2.55 -15.00
N ALA A 103 7.32 2.06 -16.14
CA ALA A 103 8.62 2.41 -16.72
C ALA A 103 8.63 3.84 -17.26
N ASN A 104 7.56 4.29 -17.94
CA ASN A 104 7.45 5.66 -18.42
C ASN A 104 7.47 6.68 -17.29
N ALA A 105 6.91 6.34 -16.12
CA ALA A 105 6.96 7.22 -14.95
C ALA A 105 8.41 7.50 -14.50
N ILE A 106 9.28 6.48 -14.54
CA ILE A 106 10.71 6.65 -14.25
C ILE A 106 11.40 7.40 -15.39
N PHE A 107 11.11 7.04 -16.65
CA PHE A 107 11.67 7.71 -17.83
C PHE A 107 11.45 9.22 -17.80
N GLN A 108 10.23 9.68 -17.55
CA GLN A 108 9.94 11.12 -17.46
C GLN A 108 10.73 11.82 -16.35
N ASN A 109 11.23 11.09 -15.37
CA ASN A 109 11.98 11.62 -14.23
C ASN A 109 13.48 11.25 -14.25
N ILE A 110 14.04 10.83 -15.39
CA ILE A 110 15.48 10.56 -15.56
C ILE A 110 16.32 11.76 -15.08
N GLY A 111 15.91 12.98 -15.42
CA GLY A 111 16.62 14.20 -15.01
C GLY A 111 16.68 14.39 -13.50
N PHE A 112 15.65 13.95 -12.75
CA PHE A 112 15.68 13.94 -11.29
C PHE A 112 16.71 12.95 -10.77
N VAL A 113 16.77 11.74 -11.34
CA VAL A 113 17.74 10.73 -10.93
C VAL A 113 19.16 11.17 -11.26
N ASP A 114 19.39 11.68 -12.49
CA ASP A 114 20.69 12.15 -12.97
C ASP A 114 21.27 13.30 -12.11
N MET A 115 20.42 14.14 -11.46
CA MET A 115 20.90 15.19 -10.54
C MET A 115 21.71 14.65 -9.36
N TYR A 116 21.41 13.44 -8.92
CA TYR A 116 22.10 12.78 -7.78
C TYR A 116 23.21 11.85 -8.22
N ASP A 117 23.38 11.59 -9.53
CA ASP A 117 24.39 10.69 -10.11
C ASP A 117 24.56 9.39 -9.30
N PRO A 118 23.47 8.64 -9.05
CA PRO A 118 23.53 7.45 -8.24
C PRO A 118 24.13 6.28 -9.02
N GLU A 119 24.75 5.34 -8.29
CA GLU A 119 25.18 4.07 -8.88
C GLU A 119 23.99 3.11 -9.02
N TYR A 120 23.06 3.17 -8.05
CA TYR A 120 21.89 2.28 -8.01
C TYR A 120 20.60 3.07 -7.83
N VAL A 121 19.51 2.52 -8.36
CA VAL A 121 18.15 3.03 -8.16
C VAL A 121 17.27 1.92 -7.61
N LEU A 122 16.59 2.21 -6.51
CA LEU A 122 15.59 1.34 -5.91
C LEU A 122 14.20 1.75 -6.41
N ILE A 123 13.52 0.87 -7.13
CA ILE A 123 12.15 1.07 -7.60
C ILE A 123 11.20 0.37 -6.63
N LEU A 124 10.20 1.10 -6.13
CA LEU A 124 9.28 0.63 -5.11
C LEU A 124 7.83 0.77 -5.57
N SER A 125 6.99 -0.21 -5.23
CA SER A 125 5.54 -0.05 -5.26
C SER A 125 5.05 0.62 -3.98
N GLY A 126 4.16 1.59 -4.10
CA GLY A 126 3.62 2.38 -2.98
C GLY A 126 2.33 1.81 -2.38
N ASP A 127 2.01 0.55 -2.64
CA ASP A 127 0.69 -0.03 -2.36
C ASP A 127 0.72 -1.37 -1.59
N HIS A 128 1.85 -1.69 -0.95
CA HIS A 128 2.04 -2.90 -0.17
C HIS A 128 2.33 -2.62 1.31
N ILE A 129 1.97 -3.57 2.16
CA ILE A 129 2.26 -3.57 3.60
C ILE A 129 3.38 -4.57 3.87
N TYR A 130 4.53 -4.09 4.32
CA TYR A 130 5.71 -4.92 4.62
C TYR A 130 6.78 -4.15 5.38
N LYS A 131 7.69 -4.86 6.03
CA LYS A 131 8.89 -4.30 6.70
C LYS A 131 10.11 -4.94 6.07
N MET A 132 10.95 -4.14 5.40
CA MET A 132 12.09 -4.65 4.62
C MET A 132 13.31 -3.75 4.73
N ASN A 133 14.45 -4.37 4.98
CA ASN A 133 15.74 -3.68 4.95
C ASN A 133 16.32 -3.64 3.53
N TYR A 134 16.10 -2.53 2.83
CA TYR A 134 16.61 -2.33 1.47
C TYR A 134 18.14 -2.31 1.38
N ALA A 135 18.86 -1.95 2.46
CA ALA A 135 20.32 -2.01 2.47
C ALA A 135 20.83 -3.44 2.31
N LYS A 136 20.12 -4.44 2.85
CA LYS A 136 20.46 -5.87 2.64
C LYS A 136 20.25 -6.28 1.19
N MET A 137 19.16 -5.83 0.57
CA MET A 137 18.89 -6.10 -0.85
C MET A 137 19.93 -5.43 -1.76
N LEU A 138 20.31 -4.18 -1.47
CA LEU A 138 21.36 -3.47 -2.18
C LEU A 138 22.73 -4.19 -2.04
N ALA A 139 23.07 -4.64 -0.83
CA ALA A 139 24.28 -5.42 -0.60
C ALA A 139 24.28 -6.74 -1.39
N HIS A 140 23.14 -7.42 -1.49
CA HIS A 140 22.97 -8.62 -2.32
C HIS A 140 23.17 -8.31 -3.81
N HIS A 141 22.56 -7.23 -4.32
CA HIS A 141 22.72 -6.75 -5.69
C HIS A 141 24.21 -6.54 -6.04
N LYS A 142 24.92 -5.80 -5.19
CA LYS A 142 26.36 -5.53 -5.34
C LYS A 142 27.18 -6.81 -5.31
N LYS A 143 26.91 -7.71 -4.37
CA LYS A 143 27.62 -9.01 -4.26
C LYS A 143 27.38 -9.91 -5.47
N ALA A 144 26.16 -9.91 -6.00
CA ALA A 144 25.83 -10.63 -7.21
C ALA A 144 26.47 -10.01 -8.46
N GLY A 145 26.84 -8.72 -8.41
CA GLY A 145 27.25 -7.94 -9.59
C GLY A 145 26.14 -7.96 -10.64
N ALA A 146 24.90 -7.79 -10.20
CA ALA A 146 23.73 -7.86 -11.04
C ALA A 146 23.43 -6.50 -11.71
N ASP A 147 22.77 -6.51 -12.86
CA ASP A 147 22.23 -5.32 -13.52
C ASP A 147 20.83 -4.98 -12.95
N CYS A 148 20.09 -6.03 -12.56
CA CYS A 148 18.82 -5.95 -11.88
C CYS A 148 18.71 -6.99 -10.76
N THR A 149 18.20 -6.60 -9.59
CA THR A 149 17.81 -7.53 -8.54
C THR A 149 16.33 -7.32 -8.23
N ILE A 150 15.58 -8.41 -8.23
CA ILE A 150 14.13 -8.42 -7.94
C ILE A 150 13.89 -9.05 -6.58
N SER A 151 13.19 -8.34 -5.69
CA SER A 151 12.72 -8.96 -4.45
C SER A 151 11.58 -9.93 -4.75
N VAL A 152 11.72 -11.14 -4.21
CA VAL A 152 10.80 -12.26 -4.46
C VAL A 152 10.38 -12.93 -3.17
N MET A 153 9.16 -13.51 -3.20
CA MET A 153 8.59 -14.26 -2.09
C MET A 153 7.80 -15.45 -2.62
N GLU A 154 7.84 -16.57 -1.91
CA GLU A 154 6.96 -17.69 -2.21
C GLU A 154 5.52 -17.36 -1.75
N VAL A 155 4.58 -17.49 -2.67
CA VAL A 155 3.15 -17.29 -2.41
C VAL A 155 2.39 -18.60 -2.55
N PRO A 156 1.17 -18.74 -1.99
CA PRO A 156 0.29 -19.87 -2.31
C PRO A 156 0.11 -20.01 -3.82
N TRP A 157 0.10 -21.24 -4.32
CA TRP A 157 -0.03 -21.52 -5.77
C TRP A 157 -1.29 -20.90 -6.39
N GLU A 158 -2.37 -20.82 -5.63
CA GLU A 158 -3.64 -20.21 -6.02
C GLU A 158 -3.54 -18.69 -6.26
N ASP A 159 -2.61 -18.04 -5.57
CA ASP A 159 -2.35 -16.59 -5.70
C ASP A 159 -1.32 -16.26 -6.79
N ALA A 160 -0.47 -17.22 -7.18
CA ALA A 160 0.61 -17.01 -8.12
C ALA A 160 0.17 -16.33 -9.45
N PRO A 161 -1.01 -16.65 -10.06
CA PRO A 161 -1.48 -15.98 -11.27
C PRO A 161 -1.72 -14.47 -11.13
N ARG A 162 -1.71 -13.94 -9.92
CA ARG A 162 -1.93 -12.49 -9.67
C ARG A 162 -0.66 -11.67 -9.79
N PHE A 163 0.51 -12.31 -9.80
CA PHE A 163 1.83 -11.68 -9.69
C PHE A 163 2.71 -11.96 -10.92
N GLY A 164 3.76 -11.20 -11.07
CA GLY A 164 4.89 -11.57 -11.91
C GLY A 164 5.64 -12.73 -11.27
N ILE A 165 5.80 -13.83 -11.97
CA ILE A 165 6.40 -15.07 -11.46
C ILE A 165 7.78 -15.26 -12.05
N MET A 166 8.72 -15.71 -11.21
CA MET A 166 10.09 -15.95 -11.60
C MET A 166 10.48 -17.42 -11.46
N ASN A 167 11.27 -17.88 -12.43
CA ASN A 167 12.08 -19.09 -12.33
C ASN A 167 13.54 -18.69 -12.10
N VAL A 168 14.21 -19.37 -11.20
CA VAL A 168 15.61 -19.09 -10.83
C VAL A 168 16.45 -20.38 -10.88
N ASP A 169 17.73 -20.22 -11.09
CA ASP A 169 18.71 -21.31 -10.95
C ASP A 169 19.12 -21.53 -9.48
N GLU A 170 20.07 -22.45 -9.26
CA GLU A 170 20.61 -22.81 -7.94
C GLU A 170 21.33 -21.65 -7.23
N ASN A 171 21.69 -20.60 -7.95
CA ASN A 171 22.38 -19.40 -7.45
C ASN A 171 21.44 -18.20 -7.30
N ASP A 172 20.11 -18.40 -7.38
CA ASP A 172 19.10 -17.35 -7.41
C ASP A 172 19.25 -16.38 -8.60
N THR A 173 19.89 -16.83 -9.72
CA THR A 173 19.88 -16.08 -10.98
C THR A 173 18.53 -16.27 -11.66
N ILE A 174 17.88 -15.16 -12.05
CA ILE A 174 16.58 -15.22 -12.72
C ILE A 174 16.80 -15.72 -14.16
N THR A 175 16.15 -16.83 -14.49
CA THR A 175 16.23 -17.47 -15.81
C THR A 175 14.99 -17.20 -16.66
N GLU A 176 13.85 -16.95 -16.03
CA GLU A 176 12.58 -16.69 -16.71
C GLU A 176 11.71 -15.78 -15.85
N PHE A 177 10.94 -14.91 -16.49
CA PHE A 177 9.93 -14.06 -15.87
C PHE A 177 8.63 -14.12 -16.66
N GLU A 178 7.52 -14.35 -15.99
CA GLU A 178 6.17 -14.40 -16.57
C GLU A 178 5.25 -13.42 -15.84
N GLU A 179 4.73 -12.42 -16.54
CA GLU A 179 3.79 -11.45 -15.94
C GLU A 179 2.38 -12.04 -15.88
N LYS A 180 1.90 -12.33 -14.67
CA LYS A 180 0.55 -12.84 -14.39
C LYS A 180 0.16 -14.05 -15.25
N PRO A 181 0.95 -15.12 -15.22
CA PRO A 181 0.70 -16.30 -16.04
C PRO A 181 -0.58 -17.01 -15.58
N ALA A 182 -1.41 -17.47 -16.53
CA ALA A 182 -2.59 -18.28 -16.21
C ALA A 182 -2.23 -19.64 -15.59
N HIS A 183 -1.06 -20.17 -15.95
CA HIS A 183 -0.54 -21.46 -15.47
C HIS A 183 0.92 -21.27 -15.04
N PRO A 184 1.17 -20.77 -13.83
CA PRO A 184 2.54 -20.47 -13.37
C PRO A 184 3.37 -21.75 -13.21
N ARG A 185 4.65 -21.70 -13.59
CA ARG A 185 5.61 -22.80 -13.41
C ARG A 185 6.30 -22.76 -12.07
N SER A 186 6.21 -21.64 -11.36
CA SER A 186 6.77 -21.39 -10.04
C SER A 186 5.77 -20.59 -9.22
N ASN A 187 5.91 -20.60 -7.91
CA ASN A 187 5.17 -19.72 -7.00
C ASN A 187 6.05 -18.61 -6.41
N LEU A 188 7.22 -18.37 -7.02
CA LEU A 188 8.13 -17.31 -6.61
C LEU A 188 7.69 -15.97 -7.23
N ALA A 189 6.94 -15.20 -6.46
CA ALA A 189 6.29 -13.97 -6.90
C ALA A 189 7.20 -12.75 -6.74
N SER A 190 7.16 -11.84 -7.71
CA SER A 190 7.73 -10.51 -7.59
C SER A 190 6.97 -9.68 -6.58
N MET A 191 7.69 -9.03 -5.69
CA MET A 191 7.12 -8.06 -4.75
C MET A 191 6.97 -6.65 -5.36
N GLY A 192 7.34 -6.45 -6.64
CA GLY A 192 7.34 -5.10 -7.23
C GLY A 192 8.40 -4.17 -6.62
N ILE A 193 9.48 -4.75 -6.11
CA ILE A 193 10.61 -4.06 -5.49
C ILE A 193 11.87 -4.46 -6.27
N TYR A 194 12.55 -3.48 -6.88
CA TYR A 194 13.67 -3.72 -7.76
C TYR A 194 14.86 -2.83 -7.39
N VAL A 195 16.08 -3.38 -7.43
CA VAL A 195 17.33 -2.60 -7.45
C VAL A 195 17.92 -2.74 -8.84
N PHE A 196 18.21 -1.62 -9.47
CA PHE A 196 18.88 -1.56 -10.75
C PHE A 196 20.20 -0.81 -10.65
N THR A 197 21.21 -1.25 -11.42
CA THR A 197 22.33 -0.40 -11.79
C THR A 197 21.80 0.72 -12.68
N TRP A 198 21.99 2.00 -12.25
CA TRP A 198 21.29 3.13 -12.88
C TRP A 198 21.63 3.29 -14.37
N GLU A 199 22.89 3.19 -14.72
CA GLU A 199 23.33 3.31 -16.11
C GLU A 199 22.56 2.33 -17.03
N LYS A 200 22.42 1.07 -16.59
CA LYS A 200 21.66 0.05 -17.31
C LYS A 200 20.19 0.37 -17.41
N LEU A 201 19.54 0.65 -16.29
CA LEU A 201 18.11 1.00 -16.33
C LEU A 201 17.84 2.19 -17.23
N ARG A 202 18.69 3.22 -17.18
CA ARG A 202 18.58 4.42 -17.98
C ARG A 202 18.59 4.12 -19.48
N GLU A 203 19.47 3.24 -19.96
CA GLU A 203 19.53 2.78 -21.34
C GLU A 203 18.20 2.12 -21.76
N TYR A 204 17.72 1.16 -20.99
CA TYR A 204 16.49 0.44 -21.27
C TYR A 204 15.24 1.34 -21.23
N LEU A 205 15.17 2.33 -20.35
CA LEU A 205 14.06 3.29 -20.31
C LEU A 205 14.01 4.17 -21.55
N ILE A 206 15.17 4.63 -22.05
CA ILE A 206 15.26 5.45 -23.27
C ILE A 206 14.85 4.62 -24.51
N GLU A 207 15.32 3.39 -24.58
CA GLU A 207 14.98 2.48 -25.67
C GLU A 207 13.49 2.12 -25.66
N ASP A 208 12.92 1.82 -24.47
CA ASP A 208 11.51 1.47 -24.30
C ASP A 208 10.56 2.62 -24.69
N GLU A 209 10.89 3.86 -24.35
CA GLU A 209 10.06 5.02 -24.72
C GLU A 209 10.06 5.28 -26.24
N SER A 210 11.10 4.86 -26.95
CA SER A 210 11.18 4.97 -28.41
C SER A 210 10.43 3.86 -29.13
N ASP A 211 9.99 2.81 -28.45
CA ASP A 211 9.20 1.70 -28.98
C ASP A 211 7.70 1.99 -28.87
N GLU A 212 7.05 2.36 -29.98
CA GLU A 212 5.61 2.63 -30.03
C GLU A 212 4.74 1.41 -29.66
N ALA A 213 5.27 0.19 -29.71
CA ALA A 213 4.54 -1.03 -29.33
C ALA A 213 4.65 -1.32 -27.83
N SER A 214 5.52 -0.63 -27.11
CA SER A 214 5.69 -0.82 -25.67
C SER A 214 4.48 -0.32 -24.89
N SER A 215 4.13 -1.07 -23.82
CA SER A 215 3.19 -0.61 -22.80
C SER A 215 3.86 0.22 -21.70
N ASN A 216 5.16 0.46 -21.79
CA ASN A 216 5.99 1.20 -20.86
C ASN A 216 5.90 0.66 -19.41
N ASP A 217 5.94 -0.65 -19.25
CA ASP A 217 5.77 -1.35 -17.99
C ASP A 217 7.01 -2.19 -17.63
N PHE A 218 7.39 -2.20 -16.35
CA PHE A 218 8.56 -2.97 -15.92
C PHE A 218 8.40 -4.47 -16.17
N GLY A 219 7.26 -5.04 -15.78
CA GLY A 219 7.00 -6.48 -15.90
C GLY A 219 6.77 -6.95 -17.32
N LYS A 220 6.17 -6.11 -18.20
CA LYS A 220 5.85 -6.50 -19.57
C LYS A 220 6.95 -6.17 -20.56
N ASN A 221 7.73 -5.13 -20.31
CA ASN A 221 8.69 -4.61 -21.29
C ASN A 221 10.13 -4.65 -20.78
N ILE A 222 10.46 -3.92 -19.71
CA ILE A 222 11.85 -3.74 -19.25
C ILE A 222 12.49 -5.06 -18.80
N ILE A 223 11.86 -5.76 -17.86
CA ILE A 223 12.41 -7.00 -17.28
C ILE A 223 12.56 -8.10 -18.34
N PRO A 224 11.55 -8.42 -19.17
CA PRO A 224 11.69 -9.41 -20.21
C PRO A 224 12.77 -9.04 -21.24
N LYS A 225 12.91 -7.77 -21.61
CA LYS A 225 13.92 -7.31 -22.55
C LYS A 225 15.33 -7.45 -21.99
N MET A 226 15.54 -7.08 -20.72
CA MET A 226 16.82 -7.29 -20.04
C MET A 226 17.22 -8.77 -20.01
N LEU A 227 16.29 -9.67 -19.70
CA LEU A 227 16.52 -11.11 -19.74
C LEU A 227 16.88 -11.61 -21.13
N GLN A 228 16.16 -11.17 -22.17
CA GLN A 228 16.44 -11.56 -23.57
C GLN A 228 17.83 -11.09 -24.04
N ASN A 229 18.27 -9.93 -23.56
CA ASN A 229 19.59 -9.39 -23.89
C ASN A 229 20.72 -10.00 -23.06
N GLY A 230 20.40 -10.92 -22.12
CA GLY A 230 21.40 -11.62 -21.31
C GLY A 230 21.97 -10.79 -20.18
N GLU A 231 21.26 -9.73 -19.74
CA GLU A 231 21.68 -8.96 -18.57
C GLU A 231 21.62 -9.83 -17.31
N LYS A 232 22.50 -9.56 -16.37
CA LYS A 232 22.61 -10.34 -15.15
C LYS A 232 21.52 -9.96 -14.15
N MET A 233 20.56 -10.85 -13.94
CA MET A 233 19.42 -10.62 -13.08
C MET A 233 19.42 -11.59 -11.89
N ALA A 234 19.28 -11.06 -10.68
CA ALA A 234 19.29 -11.84 -9.44
C ALA A 234 17.95 -11.74 -8.69
N ALA A 235 17.54 -12.84 -8.07
CA ALA A 235 16.42 -12.85 -7.14
C ALA A 235 16.94 -12.61 -5.71
N TYR A 236 16.28 -11.71 -4.98
CA TYR A 236 16.48 -11.52 -3.55
C TYR A 236 15.30 -12.13 -2.79
N ARG A 237 15.51 -13.29 -2.18
CA ARG A 237 14.47 -13.99 -1.41
C ARG A 237 14.18 -13.21 -0.13
N PHE A 238 13.01 -12.59 -0.08
CA PHE A 238 12.51 -11.92 1.11
C PHE A 238 11.86 -12.92 2.06
N SER A 239 12.11 -12.72 3.34
CA SER A 239 11.50 -13.47 4.43
C SER A 239 10.90 -12.47 5.42
N GLY A 240 9.61 -12.50 5.60
CA GLY A 240 8.86 -11.58 6.47
C GLY A 240 7.43 -11.40 5.99
N TYR A 241 6.69 -10.55 6.71
CA TYR A 241 5.33 -10.21 6.31
C TYR A 241 5.33 -9.32 5.05
N TRP A 242 4.55 -9.69 4.06
CA TRP A 242 4.26 -8.89 2.88
C TRP A 242 2.83 -9.16 2.39
N LYS A 243 2.08 -8.10 2.10
CA LYS A 243 0.73 -8.21 1.57
C LYS A 243 0.43 -7.08 0.59
N ASP A 244 0.01 -7.44 -0.63
CA ASP A 244 -0.62 -6.50 -1.57
C ASP A 244 -2.04 -6.22 -1.09
N VAL A 245 -2.28 -5.00 -0.61
CA VAL A 245 -3.59 -4.56 -0.14
C VAL A 245 -4.40 -3.90 -1.26
N GLY A 246 -4.39 -4.51 -2.43
CA GLY A 246 -5.04 -4.04 -3.65
C GLY A 246 -6.52 -4.32 -3.75
N THR A 247 -7.10 -5.10 -2.86
CA THR A 247 -8.54 -5.40 -2.80
C THR A 247 -9.09 -5.13 -1.42
N LEU A 248 -10.41 -4.99 -1.29
CA LEU A 248 -11.06 -4.78 0.01
C LEU A 248 -10.78 -5.92 0.99
N ASP A 249 -10.80 -7.18 0.51
CA ASP A 249 -10.48 -8.34 1.35
C ASP A 249 -9.04 -8.27 1.84
N SER A 250 -8.08 -8.08 0.92
CA SER A 250 -6.67 -8.05 1.31
C SER A 250 -6.35 -6.88 2.25
N LEU A 251 -7.05 -5.74 2.11
CA LEU A 251 -6.93 -4.61 3.04
C LEU A 251 -7.51 -4.96 4.42
N TRP A 252 -8.69 -5.60 4.45
CA TRP A 252 -9.32 -6.05 5.68
C TRP A 252 -8.46 -7.12 6.36
N ASP A 253 -8.07 -8.17 5.63
CA ASP A 253 -7.22 -9.24 6.14
C ASP A 253 -5.90 -8.71 6.73
N ALA A 254 -5.23 -7.75 6.04
CA ALA A 254 -3.98 -7.20 6.53
C ALA A 254 -4.15 -6.44 7.86
N ASN A 255 -5.29 -5.79 8.08
CA ASN A 255 -5.61 -5.17 9.36
C ASN A 255 -5.92 -6.22 10.44
N MET A 256 -6.59 -7.32 10.09
CA MET A 256 -6.86 -8.43 11.01
C MET A 256 -5.57 -9.20 11.34
N ASP A 257 -4.68 -9.40 10.36
CA ASP A 257 -3.36 -10.01 10.57
C ASP A 257 -2.55 -9.26 11.66
N MET A 258 -2.69 -7.94 11.74
CA MET A 258 -2.03 -7.14 12.76
C MET A 258 -2.52 -7.47 14.18
N LEU A 259 -3.75 -7.92 14.32
CA LEU A 259 -4.32 -8.36 15.61
C LEU A 259 -3.91 -9.79 15.94
N ALA A 260 -3.64 -10.63 14.94
CA ALA A 260 -3.34 -12.03 15.10
C ALA A 260 -1.92 -12.26 15.66
N THR A 261 -1.83 -13.02 16.74
CA THR A 261 -0.53 -13.43 17.29
C THR A 261 0.22 -14.33 16.30
N GLY A 262 1.45 -13.93 15.94
CA GLY A 262 2.30 -14.74 15.05
C GLY A 262 2.08 -14.51 13.55
N SER A 263 1.30 -13.52 13.14
CA SER A 263 1.11 -13.13 11.73
C SER A 263 2.39 -12.64 11.04
N GLY A 264 3.41 -12.25 11.82
CA GLY A 264 4.65 -11.66 11.32
C GLY A 264 4.58 -10.14 11.09
N LEU A 265 3.41 -9.51 11.24
CA LEU A 265 3.25 -8.06 11.19
C LEU A 265 3.24 -7.47 12.61
N ASP A 266 4.42 -7.14 13.12
CA ASP A 266 4.56 -6.43 14.40
C ASP A 266 4.84 -4.94 14.14
N LEU A 267 3.85 -4.08 14.38
CA LEU A 267 3.99 -2.62 14.29
C LEU A 267 4.53 -1.98 15.57
N LEU A 268 4.71 -2.75 16.65
CA LEU A 268 5.31 -2.31 17.91
C LEU A 268 6.82 -2.60 17.97
N GLU A 269 7.37 -3.28 16.99
CA GLU A 269 8.80 -3.58 16.88
C GLU A 269 9.64 -2.30 16.89
N LYS A 270 10.63 -2.26 17.80
CA LYS A 270 11.48 -1.08 18.01
C LYS A 270 12.66 -1.00 17.07
N ASP A 271 13.16 -2.14 16.60
CA ASP A 271 14.37 -2.20 15.78
C ASP A 271 14.11 -1.78 14.32
N TRP A 272 12.87 -1.91 13.85
CA TRP A 272 12.43 -1.48 12.52
C TRP A 272 11.06 -0.79 12.59
N PRO A 273 11.00 0.44 13.19
CA PRO A 273 9.74 1.15 13.38
C PRO A 273 9.15 1.62 12.06
N ILE A 274 7.82 1.63 11.97
CA ILE A 274 7.10 2.33 10.93
C ILE A 274 6.78 3.73 11.42
N TYR A 275 7.25 4.73 10.70
CA TYR A 275 6.95 6.13 10.94
C TYR A 275 5.69 6.54 10.18
N GLY A 276 5.03 7.56 10.64
CA GLY A 276 3.87 8.12 10.00
C GLY A 276 3.49 9.46 10.61
N ARG A 277 2.63 10.20 9.94
CA ARG A 277 2.20 11.49 10.42
C ARG A 277 1.46 11.34 11.74
N SER A 278 1.88 12.09 12.76
CA SER A 278 1.19 12.09 14.05
C SER A 278 0.11 13.15 14.07
N VAL A 279 -1.12 12.73 14.32
CA VAL A 279 -2.25 13.66 14.55
C VAL A 279 -2.18 14.19 15.98
N SER A 280 -2.34 15.49 16.15
CA SER A 280 -2.53 16.08 17.48
C SER A 280 -3.92 15.72 18.00
N ALA A 281 -3.97 14.71 18.85
CA ALA A 281 -5.20 14.22 19.47
C ALA A 281 -4.92 13.82 20.93
N PRO A 282 -5.93 13.90 21.83
CA PRO A 282 -5.80 13.43 23.21
C PRO A 282 -5.57 11.91 23.21
N PRO A 283 -5.22 11.31 24.36
CA PRO A 283 -5.28 9.86 24.54
C PRO A 283 -6.69 9.32 24.21
N ALA A 284 -6.77 8.04 23.88
CA ALA A 284 -8.07 7.37 23.76
C ALA A 284 -8.79 7.37 25.12
N TYR A 285 -10.10 7.58 25.09
CA TYR A 285 -10.98 7.50 26.25
C TYR A 285 -11.86 6.26 26.15
N LEU A 286 -11.86 5.47 27.19
CA LEU A 286 -12.74 4.31 27.35
C LEU A 286 -13.74 4.63 28.45
N GLY A 287 -15.04 4.62 28.12
CA GLY A 287 -16.13 4.87 29.04
C GLY A 287 -16.25 3.78 30.12
N GLN A 288 -17.04 4.04 31.15
CA GLN A 288 -17.20 3.12 32.29
C GLN A 288 -17.76 1.75 31.88
N ASN A 289 -18.61 1.70 30.86
CA ASN A 289 -19.25 0.49 30.36
C ASN A 289 -18.62 -0.01 29.06
N ALA A 290 -17.52 0.60 28.62
CA ALA A 290 -16.83 0.19 27.39
C ALA A 290 -16.24 -1.21 27.54
N HIS A 291 -16.44 -2.05 26.52
CA HIS A 291 -15.79 -3.35 26.41
C HIS A 291 -14.89 -3.36 25.18
N VAL A 292 -13.57 -3.51 25.38
CA VAL A 292 -12.60 -3.56 24.28
C VAL A 292 -11.78 -4.82 24.43
N GLU A 293 -11.89 -5.71 23.43
CA GLU A 293 -11.18 -6.98 23.43
C GLU A 293 -10.48 -7.19 22.07
N HIS A 294 -9.23 -7.63 22.13
CA HIS A 294 -8.40 -7.99 20.96
C HIS A 294 -8.49 -6.95 19.81
N SER A 295 -8.36 -5.67 20.15
CA SER A 295 -8.57 -4.55 19.26
C SER A 295 -7.48 -3.49 19.38
N VAL A 296 -7.24 -2.75 18.31
CA VAL A 296 -6.41 -1.56 18.31
C VAL A 296 -7.29 -0.33 18.45
N VAL A 297 -6.99 0.53 19.44
CA VAL A 297 -7.66 1.81 19.64
C VAL A 297 -6.64 2.93 19.58
N ALA A 298 -6.71 3.74 18.53
CA ALA A 298 -5.76 4.82 18.30
C ALA A 298 -6.10 6.07 19.13
N ARG A 299 -5.23 7.09 19.06
CA ARG A 299 -5.38 8.36 19.78
C ARG A 299 -6.66 9.09 19.38
N GLY A 300 -7.27 9.77 20.36
CA GLY A 300 -8.46 10.58 20.17
C GLY A 300 -9.75 9.78 20.01
N CYS A 301 -9.69 8.46 20.09
CA CYS A 301 -10.91 7.65 20.12
C CYS A 301 -11.69 7.85 21.40
N THR A 302 -13.02 7.83 21.29
CA THR A 302 -13.96 7.74 22.41
C THR A 302 -14.75 6.45 22.22
N VAL A 303 -14.62 5.52 23.17
CA VAL A 303 -15.33 4.25 23.16
C VAL A 303 -16.19 4.14 24.40
N GLU A 304 -17.51 4.16 24.25
CA GLU A 304 -18.49 3.98 25.32
C GLU A 304 -19.28 2.67 25.13
N GLY A 305 -19.19 2.07 23.93
CA GLY A 305 -19.76 0.79 23.55
C GLY A 305 -18.73 -0.34 23.52
N GLU A 306 -18.88 -1.25 22.56
CA GLU A 306 -18.07 -2.47 22.42
C GLU A 306 -17.21 -2.43 21.15
N ALA A 307 -15.94 -2.90 21.27
CA ALA A 307 -15.04 -3.11 20.13
C ALA A 307 -14.32 -4.45 20.31
N GLU A 308 -14.53 -5.39 19.40
CA GLU A 308 -13.97 -6.72 19.44
C GLU A 308 -13.32 -7.08 18.11
N ASN A 309 -12.10 -7.65 18.15
CA ASN A 309 -11.34 -8.02 16.94
C ASN A 309 -11.33 -6.91 15.86
N SER A 310 -11.15 -5.66 16.27
CA SER A 310 -11.37 -4.49 15.41
C SER A 310 -10.21 -3.49 15.47
N VAL A 311 -10.10 -2.67 14.42
CA VAL A 311 -9.10 -1.61 14.33
C VAL A 311 -9.82 -0.26 14.29
N LEU A 312 -9.68 0.51 15.36
CA LEU A 312 -10.21 1.86 15.49
C LEU A 312 -9.08 2.87 15.26
N SER A 313 -9.14 3.55 14.12
CA SER A 313 -8.17 4.58 13.76
C SER A 313 -8.38 5.86 14.58
N GLU A 314 -7.51 6.84 14.38
CA GLU A 314 -7.51 8.08 15.16
C GLU A 314 -8.88 8.80 15.14
N ARG A 315 -9.31 9.29 16.32
CA ARG A 315 -10.55 10.08 16.51
C ARG A 315 -11.85 9.36 16.17
N CYS A 316 -11.88 8.04 16.20
CA CYS A 316 -13.13 7.29 16.06
C CYS A 316 -14.00 7.42 17.33
N THR A 317 -15.30 7.34 17.14
CA THR A 317 -16.27 7.33 18.23
C THR A 317 -17.16 6.10 18.13
N VAL A 318 -17.28 5.36 19.24
CA VAL A 318 -18.23 4.26 19.43
C VAL A 318 -19.10 4.63 20.62
N GLU A 319 -20.35 5.00 20.37
CA GLU A 319 -21.27 5.48 21.40
C GLU A 319 -21.85 4.33 22.26
N GLU A 320 -22.54 4.69 23.33
CA GLU A 320 -23.15 3.74 24.28
C GLU A 320 -24.07 2.72 23.58
N GLY A 321 -23.94 1.45 23.92
CA GLY A 321 -24.72 0.37 23.31
C GLY A 321 -24.30 -0.03 21.89
N ALA A 322 -23.43 0.75 21.24
CA ALA A 322 -22.92 0.39 19.92
C ALA A 322 -21.92 -0.77 20.01
N SER A 323 -21.86 -1.62 18.98
CA SER A 323 -20.96 -2.76 18.88
C SER A 323 -20.22 -2.78 17.54
N VAL A 324 -18.90 -2.95 17.58
CA VAL A 324 -18.01 -3.03 16.43
C VAL A 324 -17.21 -4.33 16.48
N GLN A 325 -17.44 -5.23 15.52
CA GLN A 325 -16.83 -6.54 15.51
C GLN A 325 -16.16 -6.84 14.15
N TYR A 326 -14.94 -7.39 14.17
CA TYR A 326 -14.18 -7.76 12.98
C TYR A 326 -14.17 -6.65 11.92
N SER A 327 -14.02 -5.40 12.35
CA SER A 327 -14.24 -4.23 11.51
C SER A 327 -13.10 -3.22 11.61
N ILE A 328 -13.00 -2.37 10.60
CA ILE A 328 -12.03 -1.29 10.53
C ILE A 328 -12.80 0.02 10.54
N LEU A 329 -12.58 0.85 11.56
CA LEU A 329 -13.00 2.24 11.59
C LEU A 329 -11.83 3.12 11.16
N MET A 330 -11.93 3.75 10.00
CA MET A 330 -10.93 4.69 9.51
C MET A 330 -11.01 6.04 10.25
N PRO A 331 -10.02 6.95 10.15
CA PRO A 331 -9.95 8.15 10.97
C PRO A 331 -11.24 8.96 11.00
N GLY A 332 -11.68 9.32 12.21
CA GLY A 332 -12.88 10.13 12.41
C GLY A 332 -14.22 9.43 12.19
N ALA A 333 -14.24 8.12 11.98
CA ALA A 333 -15.49 7.37 11.84
C ALA A 333 -16.30 7.37 13.14
N VAL A 334 -17.62 7.44 13.02
CA VAL A 334 -18.57 7.50 14.14
C VAL A 334 -19.58 6.38 14.02
N VAL A 335 -19.69 5.57 15.08
CA VAL A 335 -20.75 4.58 15.26
C VAL A 335 -21.62 5.05 16.39
N LYS A 336 -22.86 5.47 16.06
CA LYS A 336 -23.79 6.05 17.00
C LYS A 336 -24.46 4.99 17.90
N LYS A 337 -25.22 5.49 18.87
CA LYS A 337 -25.87 4.73 19.90
C LYS A 337 -26.61 3.49 19.35
N ASP A 338 -26.42 2.34 20.01
CA ASP A 338 -27.07 1.06 19.73
C ASP A 338 -26.87 0.52 18.30
N ALA A 339 -25.98 1.14 17.49
CA ALA A 339 -25.67 0.66 16.14
C ALA A 339 -24.74 -0.55 16.18
N ARG A 340 -24.79 -1.38 15.15
CA ARG A 340 -23.95 -2.58 15.02
C ARG A 340 -23.16 -2.59 13.70
N VAL A 341 -21.85 -2.78 13.82
CA VAL A 341 -20.93 -2.87 12.70
C VAL A 341 -20.19 -4.20 12.76
N SER A 342 -20.33 -5.02 11.73
CA SER A 342 -19.73 -6.36 11.72
C SER A 342 -19.17 -6.69 10.35
N TYR A 343 -17.88 -7.11 10.30
CA TYR A 343 -17.16 -7.43 9.06
C TYR A 343 -17.26 -6.30 8.03
N ALA A 344 -16.91 -5.10 8.46
CA ALA A 344 -17.05 -3.90 7.65
C ALA A 344 -15.83 -2.99 7.70
N ILE A 345 -15.70 -2.14 6.69
CA ILE A 345 -14.75 -1.02 6.65
C ILE A 345 -15.57 0.27 6.62
N ILE A 346 -15.45 1.07 7.66
CA ILE A 346 -16.06 2.41 7.73
C ILE A 346 -15.00 3.42 7.34
N GLY A 347 -15.18 4.09 6.20
CA GLY A 347 -14.24 5.06 5.64
C GLY A 347 -14.02 6.28 6.51
N GLU A 348 -13.03 7.12 6.16
CA GLU A 348 -12.69 8.34 6.92
C GLU A 348 -13.92 9.23 7.09
N ASN A 349 -14.19 9.67 8.34
CA ASN A 349 -15.37 10.48 8.72
C ASN A 349 -16.71 9.85 8.32
N GLY A 350 -16.78 8.53 8.13
CA GLY A 350 -18.01 7.79 7.90
C GLY A 350 -18.89 7.78 9.15
N VAL A 351 -20.21 7.85 8.98
CA VAL A 351 -21.17 7.90 10.11
C VAL A 351 -22.18 6.76 9.99
N VAL A 352 -22.23 5.93 11.02
CA VAL A 352 -23.27 4.90 11.18
C VAL A 352 -24.32 5.45 12.16
N GLY A 353 -25.56 5.59 11.70
CA GLY A 353 -26.69 6.17 12.45
C GLY A 353 -27.11 5.32 13.64
N GLU A 354 -27.97 5.88 14.50
CA GLU A 354 -28.50 5.19 15.69
C GLU A 354 -29.28 3.93 15.30
N HIS A 355 -29.10 2.83 16.03
CA HIS A 355 -29.74 1.52 15.79
C HIS A 355 -29.49 0.93 14.38
N ALA A 356 -28.59 1.51 13.57
CA ALA A 356 -28.28 0.99 12.24
C ALA A 356 -27.44 -0.30 12.30
N PHE A 357 -27.58 -1.12 11.26
CA PHE A 357 -26.80 -2.34 11.08
C PHE A 357 -25.95 -2.23 9.82
N VAL A 358 -24.63 -2.43 9.94
CA VAL A 358 -23.69 -2.39 8.81
C VAL A 358 -22.89 -3.68 8.75
N GLY A 359 -23.05 -4.43 7.64
CA GLY A 359 -22.42 -5.73 7.44
C GLY A 359 -23.11 -6.85 8.20
N ALA A 360 -22.54 -8.05 8.12
CA ALA A 360 -22.99 -9.21 8.85
C ALA A 360 -21.88 -10.25 8.97
N PRO A 361 -21.88 -11.10 10.03
CA PRO A 361 -20.92 -12.17 10.16
C PRO A 361 -21.19 -13.29 9.11
N PRO A 362 -20.15 -14.08 8.75
CA PRO A 362 -20.25 -15.10 7.68
C PRO A 362 -21.38 -16.10 7.86
N GLU A 363 -21.67 -16.48 9.09
CA GLU A 363 -22.71 -17.45 9.44
C GLU A 363 -24.15 -16.90 9.34
N ALA A 364 -24.30 -15.58 9.23
CA ALA A 364 -25.62 -14.94 9.17
C ALA A 364 -26.21 -14.87 7.76
N VAL A 365 -25.40 -15.09 6.72
CA VAL A 365 -25.81 -15.02 5.31
C VAL A 365 -25.21 -16.16 4.50
N PRO A 366 -25.81 -16.56 3.37
CA PRO A 366 -25.24 -17.56 2.49
C PRO A 366 -23.81 -17.15 2.01
N PRO A 367 -22.86 -18.09 1.91
CA PRO A 367 -21.49 -17.79 1.53
C PRO A 367 -21.33 -16.98 0.24
N GLU A 368 -22.18 -17.23 -0.74
CA GLU A 368 -22.17 -16.51 -2.03
C GLU A 368 -22.69 -15.07 -1.95
N GLN A 369 -23.34 -14.71 -0.86
CA GLN A 369 -23.86 -13.36 -0.59
C GLN A 369 -23.01 -12.62 0.44
N TRP A 370 -22.09 -13.32 1.09
CA TRP A 370 -21.23 -12.71 2.10
C TRP A 370 -20.02 -12.03 1.47
N GLY A 371 -19.58 -10.97 2.11
CA GLY A 371 -18.37 -10.22 1.81
C GLY A 371 -18.27 -8.98 2.71
N ILE A 372 -17.10 -8.39 2.77
CA ILE A 372 -16.84 -7.20 3.56
C ILE A 372 -17.71 -6.05 3.08
N THR A 373 -18.43 -5.42 4.00
CA THR A 373 -19.26 -4.24 3.73
C THR A 373 -18.44 -2.97 3.84
N VAL A 374 -18.66 -2.00 2.98
CA VAL A 374 -17.85 -0.77 2.97
C VAL A 374 -18.74 0.47 2.96
N LEU A 375 -18.55 1.32 3.96
CA LEU A 375 -19.04 2.68 3.96
C LEU A 375 -17.91 3.60 3.49
N GLY A 376 -18.09 4.30 2.37
CA GLY A 376 -17.08 5.17 1.78
C GLY A 376 -16.73 6.38 2.67
N PRO A 377 -15.60 7.08 2.36
CA PRO A 377 -15.24 8.29 3.12
C PRO A 377 -16.34 9.33 3.12
N SER A 378 -16.63 9.90 4.31
CA SER A 378 -17.70 10.89 4.55
C SER A 378 -19.12 10.43 4.17
N ALA A 379 -19.32 9.15 3.90
CA ALA A 379 -20.63 8.58 3.68
C ALA A 379 -21.35 8.35 5.02
N ALA A 380 -22.69 8.33 4.97
CA ALA A 380 -23.52 8.08 6.15
C ALA A 380 -24.58 7.01 5.90
N VAL A 381 -24.83 6.24 6.93
CA VAL A 381 -26.00 5.35 7.06
C VAL A 381 -26.99 6.02 8.01
N ALA A 382 -28.25 6.12 7.60
CA ALA A 382 -29.30 6.73 8.43
C ALA A 382 -29.59 5.90 9.68
N ASP A 383 -30.27 6.50 10.64
CA ASP A 383 -30.78 5.80 11.82
C ASP A 383 -31.72 4.66 11.39
N ASP A 384 -31.73 3.56 12.14
CA ASP A 384 -32.52 2.34 11.89
C ASP A 384 -32.26 1.65 10.53
N TYR A 385 -31.25 2.08 9.75
CA TYR A 385 -30.98 1.55 8.42
C TYR A 385 -30.16 0.27 8.48
N VAL A 386 -30.40 -0.64 7.54
CA VAL A 386 -29.59 -1.88 7.36
C VAL A 386 -28.82 -1.79 6.06
N LEU A 387 -27.48 -1.71 6.16
CA LEU A 387 -26.56 -1.91 5.03
C LEU A 387 -26.04 -3.35 5.07
N PRO A 388 -26.53 -4.26 4.20
CA PRO A 388 -26.22 -5.69 4.31
C PRO A 388 -24.74 -6.02 4.03
N ALA A 389 -24.36 -7.30 4.28
CA ALA A 389 -23.09 -7.83 3.86
C ALA A 389 -22.86 -7.67 2.35
N ASN A 390 -21.57 -7.55 1.95
CA ASN A 390 -21.16 -7.45 0.55
C ASN A 390 -21.73 -6.22 -0.19
N ARG A 391 -22.03 -5.15 0.53
CA ARG A 391 -22.49 -3.87 -0.03
C ARG A 391 -21.47 -2.77 0.19
N MET A 392 -21.46 -1.83 -0.75
CA MET A 392 -20.68 -0.60 -0.64
C MET A 392 -21.62 0.59 -0.77
N ARG A 393 -21.41 1.62 0.06
CA ARG A 393 -22.18 2.86 0.01
C ARG A 393 -21.24 4.05 -0.10
N SER A 394 -21.42 4.85 -1.13
CA SER A 394 -20.66 6.07 -1.39
C SER A 394 -21.26 7.30 -0.69
N VAL A 395 -20.54 8.42 -0.71
CA VAL A 395 -20.96 9.68 -0.06
C VAL A 395 -22.26 10.25 -0.64
N ASP A 396 -22.56 10.03 -1.91
CA ASP A 396 -23.82 10.41 -2.56
C ASP A 396 -24.98 9.47 -2.23
N GLY A 397 -24.77 8.48 -1.37
CA GLY A 397 -25.76 7.51 -0.94
C GLY A 397 -26.02 6.36 -1.92
N LYS A 398 -25.26 6.28 -3.02
CA LYS A 398 -25.36 5.18 -3.97
C LYS A 398 -24.86 3.89 -3.36
N GLU A 399 -25.65 2.84 -3.49
CA GLU A 399 -25.28 1.49 -3.06
C GLU A 399 -24.99 0.57 -4.26
N THR A 400 -23.93 -0.20 -4.13
CA THR A 400 -23.53 -1.19 -5.12
C THR A 400 -23.19 -2.51 -4.43
N VAL A 401 -23.41 -3.61 -5.14
CA VAL A 401 -22.84 -4.91 -4.76
C VAL A 401 -21.37 -4.89 -5.09
N ARG A 402 -20.58 -5.52 -4.27
CA ARG A 402 -19.15 -5.68 -4.47
C ARG A 402 -18.81 -6.62 -5.63
#